data_3ba60921cef3e29dbadc67af7285acc5
#
_entry.id   3ba60921cef3e29dbadc67af7285acc5
#
_cell.length_a   1.000
_cell.length_b   1.000
_cell.length_c   1.000
_cell.angle_alpha   90.00
_cell.angle_beta   90.00
_cell.angle_gamma   90.00
#
_symmetry.space_group_name_H-M   'P 1'
#
loop_
_entity.id
_entity.type
_entity.pdbx_description
1 polymer ?
#
loop_
_entity_poly.entity_id
_entity_poly.type
_entity_poly.pdbx_seq_one_letter_code
_entity_poly.pdbx_strand_id
1 'polypeptide(L)'
;MFQVRVRVSNPSERSRYFDENFWVDTGALYSFIPEERLNEIGIRPLGTRELLLADGRRDRRSLGEAVLTIPQLDESLTCPVIFAPADSLYLLGATALENFGVQADPTTQQLKPIAAVIGGFLASAPQRLT
;
A
#
# COMPACT_ATOMS: atom_id res chain seq x y z
N MET A 1 2.10 0.10 -16.30
CA MET A 1 2.25 -0.49 -14.96
C MET A 1 3.29 -1.60 -14.99
N PHE A 2 3.94 -1.85 -13.88
CA PHE A 2 4.89 -2.94 -13.73
C PHE A 2 4.64 -3.64 -12.41
N GLN A 3 5.25 -4.83 -12.23
CA GLN A 3 5.03 -5.62 -11.02
C GLN A 3 6.24 -5.57 -10.10
N VAL A 4 5.96 -5.66 -8.79
CA VAL A 4 6.99 -5.85 -7.77
C VAL A 4 6.57 -7.02 -6.88
N ARG A 5 7.55 -7.71 -6.36
CA ARG A 5 7.32 -8.80 -5.41
C ARG A 5 7.04 -8.21 -4.03
N VAL A 6 5.98 -8.70 -3.37
CA VAL A 6 5.56 -8.22 -2.06
C VAL A 6 5.20 -9.41 -1.19
N ARG A 7 5.65 -9.36 0.06
CA ARG A 7 5.17 -10.28 1.09
C ARG A 7 4.09 -9.59 1.90
N VAL A 8 2.95 -10.24 2.04
CA VAL A 8 1.82 -9.73 2.81
C VAL A 8 1.74 -10.58 4.08
N SER A 9 1.85 -9.94 5.25
CA SER A 9 1.85 -10.65 6.53
C SER A 9 0.77 -10.11 7.45
N ASN A 10 0.27 -10.99 8.32
CA ASN A 10 -0.63 -10.60 9.39
C ASN A 10 0.14 -9.75 10.40
N PRO A 11 -0.32 -8.52 10.73
CA PRO A 11 0.42 -7.66 11.65
C PRO A 11 0.59 -8.25 13.06
N SER A 12 -0.36 -9.07 13.51
CA SER A 12 -0.31 -9.68 14.84
C SER A 12 0.45 -11.00 14.87
N GLU A 13 0.62 -11.63 13.72
CA GLU A 13 1.27 -12.94 13.63
C GLU A 13 1.99 -13.03 12.29
N ARG A 14 3.20 -12.47 12.26
CA ARG A 14 3.94 -12.27 11.02
C ARG A 14 4.39 -13.56 10.33
N SER A 15 4.32 -14.69 11.04
CA SER A 15 4.55 -16.00 10.45
C SER A 15 3.42 -16.44 9.51
N ARG A 16 2.29 -15.75 9.57
CA ARG A 16 1.18 -15.97 8.65
C ARG A 16 1.31 -14.97 7.51
N TYR A 17 1.71 -15.43 6.37
CA TYR A 17 2.00 -14.56 5.23
C TYR A 17 1.83 -15.30 3.91
N PHE A 18 1.85 -14.54 2.83
CA PHE A 18 2.01 -15.06 1.47
C PHE A 18 2.84 -14.08 0.65
N ASP A 19 3.44 -14.58 -0.42
CA ASP A 19 4.21 -13.78 -1.36
C ASP A 19 3.47 -13.73 -2.69
N GLU A 20 3.46 -12.55 -3.31
CA GLU A 20 2.74 -12.35 -4.55
C GLU A 20 3.35 -11.21 -5.35
N ASN A 21 3.13 -11.23 -6.66
CA ASN A 21 3.50 -10.10 -7.53
C ASN A 21 2.35 -9.09 -7.53
N PHE A 22 2.68 -7.84 -7.23
CA PHE A 22 1.70 -6.75 -7.22
C PHE A 22 1.96 -5.82 -8.39
N TRP A 23 0.89 -5.38 -9.02
CA TRP A 23 0.95 -4.30 -9.98
C TRP A 23 1.11 -2.98 -9.23
N VAL A 24 2.09 -2.18 -9.64
CA VAL A 24 2.26 -0.83 -9.09
C VAL A 24 1.26 0.08 -9.80
N ASP A 25 0.27 0.58 -9.06
CA ASP A 25 -0.83 1.36 -9.64
C ASP A 25 -0.95 2.70 -8.90
N THR A 26 -0.34 3.74 -9.48
CA THR A 26 -0.37 5.08 -8.89
C THR A 26 -1.74 5.75 -8.98
N GLY A 27 -2.63 5.21 -9.80
CA GLY A 27 -4.01 5.70 -9.90
C GLY A 27 -4.93 5.15 -8.83
N ALA A 28 -4.52 4.11 -8.10
CA ALA A 28 -5.29 3.56 -6.99
C ALA A 28 -4.81 4.20 -5.69
N LEU A 29 -5.74 4.74 -4.89
CA LEU A 29 -5.37 5.34 -3.60
C LEU A 29 -4.88 4.28 -2.63
N TYR A 30 -5.63 3.21 -2.47
CA TYR A 30 -5.30 2.10 -1.56
C TYR A 30 -4.71 0.94 -2.34
N SER A 31 -4.01 0.07 -1.61
CA SER A 31 -3.62 -1.23 -2.14
C SER A 31 -4.82 -2.18 -2.08
N PHE A 32 -4.93 -3.06 -3.08
CA PHE A 32 -6.04 -4.01 -3.21
C PHE A 32 -5.51 -5.42 -3.18
N ILE A 33 -6.08 -6.25 -2.30
CA ILE A 33 -5.69 -7.64 -2.15
C ILE A 33 -6.96 -8.49 -2.13
N PRO A 34 -7.05 -9.56 -2.91
CA PRO A 34 -8.22 -10.44 -2.89
C PRO A 34 -8.58 -10.87 -1.47
N GLU A 35 -9.85 -10.76 -1.14
CA GLU A 35 -10.33 -10.99 0.24
C GLU A 35 -9.98 -12.38 0.76
N GLU A 36 -10.04 -13.41 -0.07
CA GLU A 36 -9.75 -14.77 0.38
C GLU A 36 -8.29 -14.93 0.83
N ARG A 37 -7.36 -14.19 0.23
CA ARG A 37 -5.95 -14.25 0.62
C ARG A 37 -5.74 -13.59 1.97
N LEU A 38 -6.40 -12.46 2.22
CA LEU A 38 -6.32 -11.80 3.52
C LEU A 38 -6.95 -12.66 4.61
N ASN A 39 -8.08 -13.29 4.30
CA ASN A 39 -8.75 -14.19 5.25
C ASN A 39 -7.88 -15.40 5.59
N GLU A 40 -7.19 -15.96 4.61
CA GLU A 40 -6.31 -17.11 4.82
C GLU A 40 -5.20 -16.85 5.84
N ILE A 41 -4.68 -15.63 5.86
CA ILE A 41 -3.64 -15.26 6.83
C ILE A 41 -4.21 -14.58 8.08
N GLY A 42 -5.53 -14.63 8.25
CA GLY A 42 -6.19 -14.19 9.48
C GLY A 42 -6.37 -12.70 9.65
N ILE A 43 -6.23 -11.92 8.59
CA ILE A 43 -6.46 -10.47 8.65
C ILE A 43 -7.95 -10.22 8.64
N ARG A 44 -8.42 -9.43 9.62
CA ARG A 44 -9.83 -9.08 9.76
C ARG A 44 -10.06 -7.63 9.38
N PRO A 45 -11.25 -7.33 8.85
CA PRO A 45 -11.59 -5.92 8.55
C PRO A 45 -11.57 -5.05 9.82
N LEU A 46 -11.08 -3.84 9.67
CA LEU A 46 -11.12 -2.81 10.70
C LEU A 46 -12.23 -1.79 10.44
N GLY A 47 -12.70 -1.72 9.21
CA GLY A 47 -13.73 -0.79 8.80
C GLY A 47 -14.08 -1.00 7.35
N THR A 48 -14.70 0.02 6.77
CA THR A 48 -15.10 -0.02 5.35
C THR A 48 -14.71 1.28 4.67
N ARG A 49 -14.63 1.21 3.36
CA ARG A 49 -14.43 2.40 2.50
C ARG A 49 -15.41 2.34 1.35
N GLU A 50 -15.89 3.50 0.98
CA GLU A 50 -16.70 3.65 -0.21
C GLU A 50 -15.76 4.02 -1.36
N LEU A 51 -15.81 3.23 -2.42
CA LEU A 51 -14.92 3.40 -3.56
C LEU A 51 -15.71 3.91 -4.75
N LEU A 52 -15.11 4.82 -5.52
CA LEU A 52 -15.68 5.28 -6.77
C LEU A 52 -15.00 4.53 -7.90
N LEU A 53 -15.78 3.75 -8.63
CA LEU A 53 -15.28 2.95 -9.75
C LEU A 53 -15.14 3.81 -11.01
N ALA A 54 -14.37 3.31 -11.98
CA ALA A 54 -14.10 4.04 -13.21
C ALA A 54 -15.37 4.35 -14.01
N ASP A 55 -16.41 3.53 -13.88
CA ASP A 55 -17.68 3.71 -14.57
C ASP A 55 -18.65 4.64 -13.80
N GLY A 56 -18.19 5.25 -12.72
CA GLY A 56 -18.99 6.16 -11.90
C GLY A 56 -19.81 5.48 -10.82
N ARG A 57 -19.83 4.14 -10.77
CA ARG A 57 -20.54 3.43 -9.71
C ARG A 57 -19.75 3.48 -8.42
N ARG A 58 -20.47 3.30 -7.30
CA ARG A 58 -19.86 3.23 -5.98
C ARG A 58 -19.89 1.78 -5.48
N ASP A 59 -18.84 1.39 -4.78
CA ASP A 59 -18.76 0.08 -4.15
C ASP A 59 -18.24 0.26 -2.73
N ARG A 60 -18.75 -0.52 -1.80
CA ARG A 60 -18.29 -0.48 -0.41
C ARG A 60 -17.52 -1.76 -0.13
N ARG A 61 -16.25 -1.59 0.27
CA ARG A 61 -15.37 -2.72 0.54
C ARG A 61 -14.78 -2.60 1.93
N SER A 62 -14.44 -3.75 2.51
CA SER A 62 -13.75 -3.79 3.79
C SER A 62 -12.35 -3.23 3.69
N LEU A 63 -11.92 -2.55 4.75
CA LEU A 63 -10.56 -2.06 4.92
C LEU A 63 -9.93 -2.78 6.08
N GLY A 64 -8.69 -3.20 5.92
CA GLY A 64 -7.89 -3.78 7.00
C GLY A 64 -6.47 -3.29 6.93
N GLU A 65 -5.60 -3.89 7.73
CA GLU A 65 -4.18 -3.59 7.73
C GLU A 65 -3.38 -4.85 7.49
N ALA A 66 -2.30 -4.70 6.73
CA ALA A 66 -1.36 -5.79 6.47
C ALA A 66 0.06 -5.24 6.54
N VAL A 67 1.00 -6.08 6.95
CA VAL A 67 2.41 -5.72 6.83
C VAL A 67 2.81 -6.06 5.40
N LEU A 68 3.25 -5.05 4.68
CA LEU A 68 3.77 -5.22 3.32
C LEU A 68 5.30 -5.18 3.40
N THR A 69 5.93 -6.23 2.92
CA THR A 69 7.39 -6.31 2.82
C THR A 69 7.75 -6.27 1.35
N ILE A 70 8.56 -5.31 0.97
CA ILE A 70 9.03 -5.17 -0.41
C ILE A 70 10.51 -5.51 -0.43
N PRO A 71 10.88 -6.74 -0.82
CA PRO A 71 12.28 -7.16 -0.78
C PRO A 71 13.22 -6.25 -1.56
N GLN A 72 12.75 -5.70 -2.67
CA GLN A 72 13.52 -4.77 -3.48
C GLN A 72 13.99 -3.55 -2.69
N LEU A 73 13.20 -3.12 -1.69
CA LEU A 73 13.51 -1.99 -0.84
C LEU A 73 14.10 -2.40 0.50
N ASP A 74 14.11 -3.70 0.80
CA ASP A 74 14.52 -4.26 2.10
C ASP A 74 13.77 -3.58 3.25
N GLU A 75 12.45 -3.45 3.10
CA GLU A 75 11.64 -2.70 4.06
C GLU A 75 10.27 -3.33 4.25
N SER A 76 9.75 -3.23 5.48
CA SER A 76 8.42 -3.70 5.85
C SER A 76 7.67 -2.60 6.58
N LEU A 77 6.43 -2.37 6.18
CA LEU A 77 5.56 -1.39 6.84
C LEU A 77 4.15 -1.91 6.92
N THR A 78 3.42 -1.55 7.98
CA THR A 78 2.00 -1.82 8.08
C THR A 78 1.25 -0.78 7.25
N CYS A 79 0.43 -1.25 6.33
CA CYS A 79 -0.30 -0.39 5.40
C CYS A 79 -1.78 -0.74 5.40
N PRO A 80 -2.66 0.25 5.15
CA PRO A 80 -4.07 -0.05 4.92
C PRO A 80 -4.25 -0.77 3.59
N VAL A 81 -5.13 -1.77 3.58
CA VAL A 81 -5.43 -2.53 2.37
C VAL A 81 -6.93 -2.72 2.22
N ILE A 82 -7.40 -2.74 1.00
CA ILE A 82 -8.80 -3.01 0.68
C ILE A 82 -8.97 -4.50 0.40
N PHE A 83 -10.00 -5.09 0.99
CA PHE A 83 -10.42 -6.46 0.69
C PHE A 83 -11.11 -6.44 -0.67
N ALA A 84 -10.36 -6.78 -1.71
CA ALA A 84 -10.88 -6.78 -3.07
C ALA A 84 -11.69 -8.05 -3.34
N PRO A 85 -12.56 -8.03 -4.36
CA PRO A 85 -13.29 -9.24 -4.74
C PRO A 85 -12.35 -10.38 -5.07
N ALA A 86 -12.85 -11.61 -4.92
CA ALA A 86 -12.09 -12.79 -5.30
C ALA A 86 -11.64 -12.67 -6.76
N ASP A 87 -10.45 -13.17 -7.03
CA ASP A 87 -9.84 -13.16 -8.38
C ASP A 87 -9.51 -11.77 -8.92
N SER A 88 -9.47 -10.76 -8.03
CA SER A 88 -9.03 -9.41 -8.39
C SER A 88 -7.52 -9.36 -8.57
N LEU A 89 -7.05 -8.31 -9.24
CA LEU A 89 -5.63 -8.03 -9.33
C LEU A 89 -5.08 -7.61 -7.97
N TYR A 90 -3.81 -7.93 -7.74
CA TYR A 90 -3.06 -7.42 -6.58
C TYR A 90 -2.49 -6.07 -6.98
N LEU A 91 -2.92 -5.00 -6.30
CA LEU A 91 -2.50 -3.64 -6.63
C LEU A 91 -1.78 -3.00 -5.45
N LEU A 92 -0.63 -2.43 -5.72
CA LEU A 92 0.12 -1.61 -4.76
C LEU A 92 -0.22 -0.16 -5.09
N GLY A 93 -0.97 0.50 -4.20
CA GLY A 93 -1.54 1.81 -4.45
C GLY A 93 -0.68 2.96 -3.94
N ALA A 94 -1.14 4.18 -4.20
CA ALA A 94 -0.42 5.40 -3.89
C ALA A 94 -0.11 5.55 -2.39
N THR A 95 -1.04 5.20 -1.52
CA THR A 95 -0.83 5.30 -0.07
C THR A 95 0.36 4.46 0.38
N ALA A 96 0.48 3.22 -0.14
CA ALA A 96 1.61 2.38 0.20
C ALA A 96 2.91 2.98 -0.33
N LEU A 97 2.92 3.46 -1.58
CA LEU A 97 4.12 4.06 -2.14
C LEU A 97 4.59 5.25 -1.32
N GLU A 98 3.64 6.09 -0.87
CA GLU A 98 3.96 7.23 -0.01
C GLU A 98 4.51 6.79 1.34
N ASN A 99 3.92 5.74 1.94
CA ASN A 99 4.42 5.21 3.20
C ASN A 99 5.86 4.73 3.09
N PHE A 100 6.21 4.10 1.97
CA PHE A 100 7.58 3.64 1.73
C PHE A 100 8.51 4.76 1.25
N GLY A 101 7.96 5.95 0.97
CA GLY A 101 8.76 7.08 0.49
C GLY A 101 9.37 6.83 -0.88
N VAL A 102 8.62 6.19 -1.76
CA VAL A 102 9.10 5.85 -3.11
C VAL A 102 8.11 6.34 -4.16
N GLN A 103 8.61 6.45 -5.37
CA GLN A 103 7.78 6.69 -6.54
C GLN A 103 8.03 5.61 -7.57
N ALA A 104 7.04 5.38 -8.42
CA ALA A 104 7.15 4.44 -9.51
C ALA A 104 7.88 5.10 -10.68
N ASP A 105 8.92 4.47 -11.17
CA ASP A 105 9.62 4.92 -12.38
C ASP A 105 9.25 3.97 -13.52
N PRO A 106 8.36 4.39 -14.42
CA PRO A 106 7.90 3.52 -15.51
C PRO A 106 8.99 3.22 -16.53
N THR A 107 10.00 4.08 -16.63
CA THR A 107 11.10 3.90 -17.60
C THR A 107 11.98 2.71 -17.19
N THR A 108 12.35 2.64 -15.91
CA THR A 108 13.18 1.55 -15.40
C THR A 108 12.36 0.41 -14.82
N GLN A 109 11.04 0.61 -14.67
CA GLN A 109 10.12 -0.34 -14.02
C GLN A 109 10.58 -0.69 -12.60
N GLN A 110 10.96 0.33 -11.85
CA GLN A 110 11.45 0.19 -10.49
C GLN A 110 10.82 1.22 -9.57
N LEU A 111 10.81 0.89 -8.28
CA LEU A 111 10.47 1.83 -7.23
C LEU A 111 11.72 2.57 -6.83
N LYS A 112 11.66 3.90 -6.82
CA LYS A 112 12.81 4.73 -6.49
C LYS A 112 12.52 5.58 -5.26
N PRO A 113 13.45 5.62 -4.28
CA PRO A 113 13.28 6.51 -3.12
C PRO A 113 13.17 7.97 -3.54
N ILE A 114 12.34 8.71 -2.80
CA ILE A 114 12.22 10.16 -2.98
C ILE A 114 12.61 10.85 -1.68
N ALA A 115 13.18 12.05 -1.81
CA ALA A 115 13.54 12.84 -0.65
C ALA A 115 12.28 13.47 -0.06
N ALA A 116 12.07 13.28 1.25
CA ALA A 116 10.95 13.91 1.94
C ALA A 116 11.23 15.39 2.15
N VAL A 117 10.20 16.23 1.97
CA VAL A 117 10.30 17.66 2.25
C VAL A 117 9.90 17.86 3.71
N ILE A 118 10.81 18.40 4.50
CA ILE A 118 10.61 18.60 5.95
C ILE A 118 10.73 20.05 6.37
N GLY A 119 10.40 20.97 5.46
CA GLY A 119 10.55 22.40 5.72
C GLY A 119 9.90 22.90 7.00
N GLY A 120 8.68 22.41 7.30
CA GLY A 120 7.98 22.82 8.52
C GLY A 120 8.70 22.40 9.79
N PHE A 121 9.39 21.28 9.76
CA PHE A 121 10.17 20.79 10.89
C PHE A 121 11.33 21.74 11.22
N LEU A 122 12.01 22.25 10.22
CA LEU A 122 13.14 23.15 10.41
C LEU A 122 12.70 24.56 10.71
N ALA A 123 11.58 24.99 10.21
CA ALA A 123 11.08 26.35 10.40
C ALA A 123 10.70 26.63 11.85
N SER A 124 10.45 25.64 12.64
CA SER A 124 10.09 25.85 14.05
C SER A 124 11.27 26.27 14.90
N ALA A 125 12.44 26.14 14.40
CA ALA A 125 13.61 26.64 15.09
C ALA A 125 13.64 28.11 14.97
N PRO A 126 13.68 29.30 15.57
CA PRO A 126 13.60 30.45 15.62
C PRO A 126 13.39 31.33 15.26
N GLN A 127 13.25 30.78 14.47
CA GLN A 127 12.89 31.38 14.02
C GLN A 127 12.59 31.65 13.76
N ARG A 128 13.04 31.58 13.63
CA ARG A 128 12.73 31.90 13.21
C ARG A 128 12.29 31.96 12.74
N LEU A 129 12.51 31.77 12.50
CA LEU A 129 12.05 31.98 11.96
C LEU A 129 11.69 32.41 11.82
N THR A 130 11.93 32.45 12.04
CA THR A 130 11.52 33.07 11.87
C THR A 130 11.39 33.46 11.83
#